data_71b1d469d8695b3eb627acbb3fdf03ce
#
_entry.id   71b1d469d8695b3eb627acbb3fdf03ce
#
_cell.length_a   1.000
_cell.length_b   1.000
_cell.length_c   1.000
_cell.angle_alpha   90.00
_cell.angle_beta   90.00
_cell.angle_gamma   90.00
#
_symmetry.space_group_name_H-M   'P 1'
#
loop_
_entity.id
_entity.type
_entity.pdbx_description
1 polymer ?
#
loop_
_entity_poly.entity_id
_entity_poly.type
_entity_poly.pdbx_seq_one_letter_code
_entity_poly.pdbx_strand_id
1 'polypeptide(L)'
;MHLGLSELLDFYNTHRADDALVLGTVVATEGSTYRKPGAMMLIATDDSYCGLISGGCLESDLATHAKNVFADGEAREVCYDMSHGDDFAFGLGLGCDGVIHLLLQRLERGNGFAFLGALYKAWQARDEGLLALVTSSTDPAYQPGDFAFDGGSGASSGKVELIPEQYSSSGSMFSASHDMSRRYWQESIRTAAGKVDILLVPFTPPPALLVCGAGHDAVPVTRLATEIGWKCTVVDHRPGYAKADRFPAGCEVMLMQPAELSEKVPLGRVDATVLMTHHLGHDRSYLSQVVAAGIPYICLLYTSDAADECPAV
;
A
#
# COMPACT_ATOMS: atom_id res chain seq x y z
N MET A 1 0.99 5.19 -0.97
CA MET A 1 1.86 4.00 -0.88
C MET A 1 1.29 2.74 -1.57
N HIS A 2 0.12 2.78 -2.22
CA HIS A 2 -0.59 1.55 -2.64
C HIS A 2 0.02 0.79 -3.81
N LEU A 3 0.57 1.47 -4.81
CA LEU A 3 1.17 0.82 -5.97
C LEU A 3 2.50 0.17 -5.58
N GLY A 4 2.59 -1.14 -5.72
CA GLY A 4 3.78 -1.94 -5.46
C GLY A 4 3.88 -2.54 -4.05
N LEU A 5 3.00 -2.18 -3.09
CA LEU A 5 3.08 -2.76 -1.75
C LEU A 5 2.57 -4.20 -1.70
N SER A 6 1.52 -4.53 -2.45
CA SER A 6 1.04 -5.92 -2.59
C SER A 6 2.15 -6.82 -3.10
N GLU A 7 2.78 -6.42 -4.20
CA GLU A 7 3.89 -7.15 -4.83
C GLU A 7 5.08 -7.29 -3.88
N LEU A 8 5.40 -6.23 -3.12
CA LEU A 8 6.47 -6.25 -2.12
C LEU A 8 6.17 -7.24 -0.99
N LEU A 9 4.93 -7.29 -0.51
CA LEU A 9 4.51 -8.23 0.51
C LEU A 9 4.44 -9.68 -0.01
N ASP A 10 4.06 -9.89 -1.27
CA ASP A 10 4.09 -11.19 -1.92
C ASP A 10 5.53 -11.67 -2.14
N PHE A 11 6.43 -10.76 -2.54
CA PHE A 11 7.86 -11.04 -2.62
C PHE A 11 8.42 -11.43 -1.25
N TYR A 12 8.11 -10.68 -0.19
CA TYR A 12 8.48 -11.05 1.16
C TYR A 12 7.97 -12.45 1.54
N ASN A 13 6.71 -12.78 1.23
CA ASN A 13 6.16 -14.10 1.53
C ASN A 13 6.90 -15.23 0.81
N THR A 14 7.31 -15.00 -0.44
CA THR A 14 8.09 -15.96 -1.22
C THR A 14 9.47 -16.19 -0.60
N HIS A 15 10.09 -15.12 -0.06
CA HIS A 15 11.44 -15.14 0.52
C HIS A 15 11.47 -15.28 2.05
N ARG A 16 10.37 -15.66 2.68
CA ARG A 16 10.29 -15.85 4.16
C ARG A 16 11.27 -16.89 4.70
N ALA A 17 11.72 -17.79 3.85
CA ALA A 17 12.69 -18.83 4.21
C ALA A 17 14.14 -18.36 4.11
N ASP A 18 14.42 -17.23 3.48
CA ASP A 18 15.76 -16.68 3.34
C ASP A 18 16.31 -16.20 4.68
N ASP A 19 17.63 -16.15 4.80
CA ASP A 19 18.27 -15.70 6.04
C ASP A 19 18.23 -14.18 6.18
N ALA A 20 18.27 -13.46 5.06
CA ALA A 20 18.20 -12.00 5.02
C ALA A 20 17.59 -11.50 3.71
N LEU A 21 17.03 -10.28 3.78
CA LEU A 21 16.66 -9.42 2.66
C LEU A 21 17.32 -8.05 2.86
N VAL A 22 17.51 -7.29 1.79
CA VAL A 22 17.86 -5.88 1.89
C VAL A 22 16.63 -5.05 1.53
N LEU A 23 16.26 -4.13 2.44
CA LEU A 23 15.23 -3.13 2.20
C LEU A 23 15.89 -1.83 1.75
N GLY A 24 15.54 -1.36 0.57
CA GLY A 24 15.85 -0.02 0.10
C GLY A 24 14.64 0.89 0.31
N THR A 25 14.84 2.01 1.00
CA THR A 25 13.78 3.01 1.22
C THR A 25 14.23 4.37 0.73
N VAL A 26 13.40 5.05 -0.06
CA VAL A 26 13.62 6.47 -0.40
C VAL A 26 13.39 7.29 0.86
N VAL A 27 14.43 7.96 1.35
CA VAL A 27 14.38 8.75 2.59
C VAL A 27 14.24 10.26 2.32
N ALA A 28 14.78 10.74 1.20
CA ALA A 28 14.63 12.13 0.78
C ALA A 28 14.68 12.25 -0.74
N THR A 29 14.09 13.31 -1.26
CA THR A 29 14.16 13.65 -2.70
C THR A 29 14.21 15.15 -2.89
N GLU A 30 14.93 15.60 -3.93
CA GLU A 30 14.98 16.98 -4.38
C GLU A 30 14.54 17.05 -5.84
N GLY A 31 13.87 18.12 -6.23
CA GLY A 31 13.43 18.32 -7.60
C GLY A 31 12.36 17.31 -8.06
N SER A 32 12.40 17.00 -9.36
CA SER A 32 11.45 16.09 -10.01
C SER A 32 11.94 14.65 -9.97
N THR A 33 11.26 13.79 -9.20
CA THR A 33 11.62 12.38 -9.04
C THR A 33 10.41 11.49 -9.29
N TYR A 34 10.65 10.28 -9.81
CA TYR A 34 9.61 9.30 -10.12
C TYR A 34 8.87 8.85 -8.87
N ARG A 35 9.59 8.54 -7.80
CA ARG A 35 9.01 8.16 -6.50
C ARG A 35 9.38 9.18 -5.44
N LYS A 36 8.59 9.21 -4.39
CA LYS A 36 8.75 10.12 -3.24
C LYS A 36 9.21 9.37 -2.00
N PRO A 37 9.68 10.06 -0.94
CA PRO A 37 10.05 9.43 0.31
C PRO A 37 8.98 8.46 0.82
N GLY A 38 9.44 7.32 1.38
CA GLY A 38 8.60 6.20 1.78
C GLY A 38 8.37 5.14 0.69
N ALA A 39 8.85 5.35 -0.54
CA ALA A 39 8.88 4.27 -1.53
C ALA A 39 9.92 3.22 -1.13
N MET A 40 9.55 1.95 -1.29
CA MET A 40 10.36 0.81 -0.84
C MET A 40 10.65 -0.17 -1.97
N MET A 41 11.73 -0.92 -1.80
CA MET A 41 12.18 -2.02 -2.64
C MET A 41 12.76 -3.10 -1.73
N LEU A 42 12.49 -4.36 -2.03
CA LEU A 42 13.15 -5.52 -1.40
C LEU A 42 14.08 -6.20 -2.40
N ILE A 43 15.23 -6.61 -1.93
CA ILE A 43 16.27 -7.29 -2.70
C ILE A 43 16.62 -8.58 -1.96
N ALA A 44 16.66 -9.69 -2.67
CA ALA A 44 17.05 -11.00 -2.13
C ALA A 44 18.52 -11.34 -2.47
N THR A 45 19.04 -12.37 -1.83
CA THR A 45 20.45 -12.80 -2.00
C THR A 45 20.76 -13.38 -3.38
N ASP A 46 19.74 -13.75 -4.14
CA ASP A 46 19.84 -14.26 -5.52
C ASP A 46 19.77 -13.13 -6.57
N ASP A 47 19.92 -11.89 -6.15
CA ASP A 47 19.79 -10.66 -6.96
C ASP A 47 18.37 -10.40 -7.49
N SER A 48 17.37 -11.21 -7.13
CA SER A 48 15.97 -10.88 -7.41
C SER A 48 15.50 -9.72 -6.54
N TYR A 49 14.61 -8.89 -7.06
CA TYR A 49 14.10 -7.74 -6.34
C TYR A 49 12.64 -7.43 -6.69
N CYS A 50 11.97 -6.73 -5.79
CA CYS A 50 10.62 -6.23 -5.98
C CYS A 50 10.48 -4.82 -5.41
N GLY A 51 9.64 -4.03 -6.02
CA GLY A 51 9.45 -2.62 -5.70
C GLY A 51 10.09 -1.70 -6.74
N LEU A 52 9.56 -0.49 -6.86
CA LEU A 52 9.97 0.47 -7.88
C LEU A 52 10.39 1.78 -7.20
N ILE A 53 11.64 2.14 -7.37
CA ILE A 53 12.24 3.37 -6.84
C ILE A 53 12.38 4.43 -7.94
N SER A 54 12.73 3.96 -9.13
CA SER A 54 12.83 4.78 -10.34
C SER A 54 11.88 4.23 -11.41
N GLY A 55 12.12 4.47 -12.65
CA GLY A 55 11.39 3.85 -13.77
C GLY A 55 12.01 2.54 -14.27
N GLY A 56 12.79 1.84 -13.45
CA GLY A 56 13.53 0.64 -13.82
C GLY A 56 15.04 0.85 -14.03
N CYS A 57 15.51 2.10 -13.86
CA CYS A 57 16.89 2.46 -14.21
C CYS A 57 17.88 2.25 -13.06
N LEU A 58 17.45 2.47 -11.82
CA LEU A 58 18.32 2.44 -10.63
C LEU A 58 18.28 1.09 -9.91
N GLU A 59 17.27 0.28 -10.16
CA GLU A 59 17.00 -0.94 -9.38
C GLU A 59 18.13 -1.98 -9.53
N SER A 60 18.70 -2.10 -10.73
CA SER A 60 19.83 -3.01 -10.98
C SER A 60 21.12 -2.57 -10.28
N ASP A 61 21.36 -1.26 -10.23
CA ASP A 61 22.52 -0.70 -9.53
C ASP A 61 22.35 -0.84 -8.00
N LEU A 62 21.13 -0.60 -7.50
CA LEU A 62 20.80 -0.82 -6.10
C LEU A 62 20.99 -2.27 -5.67
N ALA A 63 20.69 -3.25 -6.53
CA ALA A 63 20.98 -4.66 -6.26
C ALA A 63 22.49 -4.90 -6.11
N THR A 64 23.32 -4.16 -6.85
CA THR A 64 24.79 -4.22 -6.70
C THR A 64 25.24 -3.62 -5.35
N HIS A 65 24.69 -2.48 -4.95
CA HIS A 65 24.96 -1.89 -3.63
C HIS A 65 24.50 -2.80 -2.49
N ALA A 66 23.39 -3.53 -2.65
CA ALA A 66 22.85 -4.45 -1.66
C ALA A 66 23.85 -5.57 -1.30
N LYS A 67 24.73 -6.00 -2.22
CA LYS A 67 25.76 -7.03 -1.95
C LYS A 67 26.67 -6.65 -0.79
N ASN A 68 27.03 -5.38 -0.67
CA ASN A 68 27.85 -4.90 0.44
C ASN A 68 27.06 -4.94 1.76
N VAL A 69 25.78 -4.55 1.72
CA VAL A 69 24.88 -4.59 2.88
C VAL A 69 24.62 -6.02 3.33
N PHE A 70 24.53 -6.99 2.40
CA PHE A 70 24.46 -8.41 2.77
C PHE A 70 25.74 -8.90 3.44
N ALA A 71 26.91 -8.40 3.01
CA ALA A 71 28.21 -8.89 3.49
C ALA A 71 28.53 -8.44 4.93
N ASP A 72 28.30 -7.16 5.24
CA ASP A 72 28.68 -6.58 6.55
C ASP A 72 27.51 -6.27 7.47
N GLY A 73 26.28 -6.22 6.94
CA GLY A 73 25.07 -5.92 7.70
C GLY A 73 24.86 -4.43 8.02
N GLU A 74 25.78 -3.57 7.58
CA GLU A 74 25.71 -2.14 7.88
C GLU A 74 24.72 -1.43 6.92
N ALA A 75 23.86 -0.57 7.48
CA ALA A 75 22.98 0.28 6.69
C ALA A 75 23.79 1.29 5.89
N ARG A 76 23.42 1.53 4.62
CA ARG A 76 24.12 2.40 3.71
C ARG A 76 23.19 3.39 3.05
N GLU A 77 23.61 4.64 3.02
CA GLU A 77 22.96 5.66 2.21
C GLU A 77 23.51 5.62 0.78
N VAL A 78 22.61 5.67 -0.21
CA VAL A 78 22.94 5.75 -1.63
C VAL A 78 22.24 6.99 -2.17
N CYS A 79 23.00 7.84 -2.87
CA CYS A 79 22.49 9.08 -3.47
C CYS A 79 22.63 9.01 -4.98
N TYR A 80 21.54 9.28 -5.69
CA TYR A 80 21.54 9.46 -7.14
C TYR A 80 21.16 10.90 -7.45
N ASP A 81 22.13 11.65 -7.98
CA ASP A 81 21.93 13.01 -8.49
C ASP A 81 21.75 12.98 -10.01
N MET A 82 20.54 13.24 -10.46
CA MET A 82 20.16 13.29 -11.88
C MET A 82 19.93 14.73 -12.36
N SER A 83 20.25 15.74 -11.54
CA SER A 83 19.96 17.15 -11.81
C SER A 83 20.90 17.78 -12.83
N HIS A 84 22.04 17.16 -13.13
CA HIS A 84 23.01 17.64 -14.08
C HIS A 84 22.91 16.85 -15.38
N GLY A 85 22.23 17.41 -16.37
CA GLY A 85 21.90 16.78 -17.66
C GLY A 85 23.09 16.40 -18.56
N ASP A 86 24.33 16.61 -18.13
CA ASP A 86 25.54 16.25 -18.88
C ASP A 86 26.16 14.90 -18.47
N ASP A 87 25.69 14.29 -17.41
CA ASP A 87 26.20 13.00 -16.98
C ASP A 87 25.53 11.83 -17.73
N PHE A 88 25.90 11.70 -19.01
CA PHE A 88 25.83 10.43 -19.74
C PHE A 88 26.71 9.33 -19.10
N ALA A 89 27.29 9.56 -17.91
CA ALA A 89 28.19 8.63 -17.24
C ALA A 89 27.52 7.28 -16.92
N PHE A 90 26.20 7.24 -16.78
CA PHE A 90 25.44 5.99 -16.63
C PHE A 90 24.62 5.59 -17.85
N GLY A 91 24.64 6.37 -18.95
CA GLY A 91 23.99 6.02 -20.22
C GLY A 91 22.46 5.91 -20.16
N LEU A 92 21.82 6.45 -19.13
CA LEU A 92 20.43 6.11 -18.79
C LEU A 92 19.40 7.09 -19.35
N GLY A 93 19.77 8.22 -19.94
CA GLY A 93 18.81 9.14 -20.57
C GLY A 93 17.56 9.41 -19.70
N LEU A 94 17.77 9.57 -18.39
CA LEU A 94 16.68 9.66 -17.40
C LEU A 94 15.99 11.00 -17.54
N GLY A 95 14.71 11.00 -17.89
CA GLY A 95 13.87 12.19 -17.97
C GLY A 95 13.51 12.81 -16.61
N CYS A 96 14.27 12.52 -15.54
CA CYS A 96 14.07 13.04 -14.20
C CYS A 96 15.21 13.99 -13.85
N ASP A 97 14.87 15.19 -13.37
CA ASP A 97 15.77 16.29 -13.01
C ASP A 97 15.86 16.42 -11.48
N GLY A 98 16.10 15.33 -10.76
CA GLY A 98 16.04 15.35 -9.31
C GLY A 98 17.13 14.53 -8.63
N VAL A 99 17.22 14.67 -7.31
CA VAL A 99 18.11 13.89 -6.45
C VAL A 99 17.27 12.92 -5.64
N ILE A 100 17.73 11.67 -5.52
CA ILE A 100 17.09 10.64 -4.70
C ILE A 100 18.08 10.12 -3.67
N HIS A 101 17.72 10.20 -2.40
CA HIS A 101 18.46 9.60 -1.30
C HIS A 101 17.75 8.34 -0.85
N LEU A 102 18.48 7.23 -0.83
CA LEU A 102 17.99 5.93 -0.38
C LEU A 102 18.78 5.45 0.81
N LEU A 103 18.11 4.76 1.72
CA LEU A 103 18.72 3.99 2.77
C LEU A 103 18.56 2.51 2.46
N LEU A 104 19.66 1.78 2.33
CA LEU A 104 19.71 0.33 2.21
C LEU A 104 20.01 -0.27 3.57
N GLN A 105 19.17 -1.20 4.04
CA GLN A 105 19.34 -1.87 5.31
C GLN A 105 19.07 -3.36 5.21
N ARG A 106 19.89 -4.15 5.92
CA ARG A 106 19.71 -5.59 6.00
C ARG A 106 18.61 -5.92 7.00
N LEU A 107 17.63 -6.68 6.54
CA LEU A 107 16.59 -7.27 7.37
C LEU A 107 16.91 -8.75 7.56
N GLU A 108 17.04 -9.19 8.81
CA GLU A 108 17.33 -10.58 9.17
C GLU A 108 16.06 -11.29 9.62
N ARG A 109 15.99 -12.59 9.40
CA ARG A 109 14.85 -13.43 9.81
C ARG A 109 14.48 -13.27 11.28
N GLY A 110 15.47 -13.07 12.16
CA GLY A 110 15.24 -12.95 13.60
C GLY A 110 14.66 -11.61 14.05
N ASN A 111 14.92 -10.53 13.33
CA ASN A 111 14.58 -9.16 13.77
C ASN A 111 13.87 -8.36 12.68
N GLY A 112 14.51 -8.16 11.53
CA GLY A 112 13.98 -7.29 10.47
C GLY A 112 12.70 -7.83 9.82
N PHE A 113 12.52 -9.15 9.76
CA PHE A 113 11.30 -9.77 9.21
C PHE A 113 10.07 -9.54 10.09
N ALA A 114 10.23 -9.20 11.37
CA ALA A 114 9.11 -8.81 12.23
C ALA A 114 8.40 -7.57 11.70
N PHE A 115 9.13 -6.61 11.14
CA PHE A 115 8.59 -5.42 10.49
C PHE A 115 7.72 -5.78 9.27
N LEU A 116 8.26 -6.56 8.32
CA LEU A 116 7.52 -7.00 7.14
C LEU A 116 6.31 -7.86 7.52
N GLY A 117 6.46 -8.68 8.56
CA GLY A 117 5.37 -9.48 9.12
C GLY A 117 4.25 -8.62 9.74
N ALA A 118 4.60 -7.52 10.41
CA ALA A 118 3.62 -6.57 10.95
C ALA A 118 2.89 -5.83 9.83
N LEU A 119 3.60 -5.34 8.82
CA LEU A 119 3.00 -4.75 7.61
C LEU A 119 2.06 -5.73 6.91
N TYR A 120 2.47 -6.99 6.76
CA TYR A 120 1.64 -8.02 6.13
C TYR A 120 0.36 -8.29 6.92
N LYS A 121 0.45 -8.35 8.25
CA LYS A 121 -0.73 -8.51 9.11
C LYS A 121 -1.69 -7.33 8.98
N ALA A 122 -1.18 -6.10 9.05
CA ALA A 122 -1.98 -4.89 8.87
C ALA A 122 -2.64 -4.85 7.47
N TRP A 123 -1.90 -5.26 6.43
CA TRP A 123 -2.43 -5.39 5.08
C TRP A 123 -3.60 -6.38 5.00
N GLN A 124 -3.43 -7.56 5.58
CA GLN A 124 -4.48 -8.60 5.59
C GLN A 124 -5.70 -8.18 6.40
N ALA A 125 -5.47 -7.54 7.56
CA ALA A 125 -6.53 -7.03 8.42
C ALA A 125 -7.19 -5.76 7.86
N ARG A 126 -6.62 -5.14 6.82
CA ARG A 126 -7.04 -3.85 6.28
C ARG A 126 -7.00 -2.74 7.34
N ASP A 127 -5.98 -2.76 8.16
CA ASP A 127 -5.75 -1.73 9.16
C ASP A 127 -4.87 -0.62 8.60
N GLU A 128 -5.17 0.60 8.99
CA GLU A 128 -4.26 1.72 8.79
C GLU A 128 -3.12 1.66 9.79
N GLY A 129 -2.01 2.30 9.49
CA GLY A 129 -0.86 2.34 10.35
C GLY A 129 0.10 3.47 10.01
N LEU A 130 1.15 3.58 10.81
CA LEU A 130 2.22 4.54 10.60
C LEU A 130 3.57 3.83 10.68
N LEU A 131 4.39 4.06 9.68
CA LEU A 131 5.79 3.69 9.68
C LEU A 131 6.63 4.90 10.08
N ALA A 132 7.54 4.73 11.02
CA ALA A 132 8.62 5.65 11.33
C ALA A 132 9.95 4.99 10.97
N LEU A 133 10.83 5.71 10.27
CA LEU A 133 12.17 5.28 9.90
C LEU A 133 13.17 6.34 10.34
N VAL A 134 14.19 5.96 11.11
CA VAL A 134 15.28 6.86 11.47
C VAL A 134 16.14 7.12 10.23
N THR A 135 16.26 8.39 9.86
CA THR A 135 17.10 8.84 8.75
C THR A 135 18.44 9.36 9.22
N SER A 136 18.50 10.01 10.37
CA SER A 136 19.75 10.40 11.03
C SER A 136 19.59 10.44 12.55
N SER A 137 20.68 10.28 13.30
CA SER A 137 20.66 10.36 14.75
C SER A 137 22.00 10.83 15.31
N THR A 138 21.92 11.65 16.38
CA THR A 138 23.05 11.95 17.27
C THR A 138 22.91 11.25 18.62
N ASP A 139 21.79 10.57 18.86
CA ASP A 139 21.56 9.73 20.02
C ASP A 139 22.07 8.31 19.73
N PRO A 140 23.04 7.77 20.48
CA PRO A 140 23.61 6.45 20.25
C PRO A 140 22.62 5.28 20.40
N ALA A 141 21.46 5.51 21.00
CA ALA A 141 20.39 4.50 21.12
C ALA A 141 19.65 4.26 19.79
N TYR A 142 19.80 5.15 18.83
CA TYR A 142 19.12 5.11 17.54
C TYR A 142 20.11 5.24 16.39
N GLN A 143 19.92 4.43 15.37
CA GLN A 143 20.78 4.44 14.18
C GLN A 143 19.93 4.61 12.90
N PRO A 144 20.49 5.16 11.82
CA PRO A 144 19.84 5.15 10.53
C PRO A 144 19.41 3.74 10.13
N GLY A 145 18.15 3.58 9.75
CA GLY A 145 17.55 2.27 9.47
C GLY A 145 16.76 1.68 10.65
N ASP A 146 16.90 2.20 11.87
CA ASP A 146 15.95 1.83 12.93
C ASP A 146 14.53 2.24 12.50
N PHE A 147 13.59 1.35 12.74
CA PHE A 147 12.20 1.55 12.33
C PHE A 147 11.23 1.29 13.46
N ALA A 148 10.04 1.84 13.33
CA ALA A 148 8.85 1.47 14.08
C ALA A 148 7.67 1.35 13.13
N PHE A 149 6.80 0.41 13.38
CA PHE A 149 5.50 0.32 12.73
C PHE A 149 4.41 0.17 13.80
N ASP A 150 3.40 1.01 13.74
CA ASP A 150 2.21 0.94 14.58
C ASP A 150 0.97 0.80 13.71
N GLY A 151 0.35 -0.36 13.73
CA GLY A 151 -0.88 -0.69 13.00
C GLY A 151 -2.07 -0.85 13.95
N GLY A 152 -3.23 -0.39 13.52
CA GLY A 152 -4.43 -0.21 14.35
C GLY A 152 -4.97 -1.41 15.11
N SER A 153 -4.65 -2.65 14.71
CA SER A 153 -5.12 -3.89 15.39
C SER A 153 -4.04 -4.60 16.21
N GLY A 154 -3.02 -3.88 16.65
CA GLY A 154 -1.92 -4.44 17.43
C GLY A 154 -0.83 -5.10 16.58
N ALA A 155 -0.80 -4.83 15.29
CA ALA A 155 0.30 -5.20 14.41
C ALA A 155 1.45 -4.18 14.57
N SER A 156 2.15 -4.19 15.70
CA SER A 156 3.25 -3.28 15.97
C SER A 156 4.60 -4.00 15.87
N SER A 157 5.65 -3.30 15.45
CA SER A 157 7.01 -3.83 15.35
C SER A 157 8.05 -2.73 15.44
N GLY A 158 9.26 -3.08 15.90
CA GLY A 158 10.39 -2.16 16.00
C GLY A 158 10.33 -1.27 17.25
N LYS A 159 11.00 -0.12 17.17
CA LYS A 159 11.10 0.87 18.25
C LYS A 159 9.89 1.80 18.26
N VAL A 160 8.75 1.30 18.73
CA VAL A 160 7.44 2.01 18.66
C VAL A 160 7.49 3.37 19.38
N GLU A 161 8.40 3.56 20.32
CA GLU A 161 8.68 4.85 20.97
C GLU A 161 9.18 5.95 20.01
N LEU A 162 9.61 5.59 18.80
CA LEU A 162 9.92 6.54 17.73
C LEU A 162 8.67 7.20 17.13
N ILE A 163 7.51 6.61 17.35
CA ILE A 163 6.25 7.20 16.87
C ILE A 163 5.76 8.16 17.94
N PRO A 164 5.74 9.49 17.66
CA PRO A 164 5.25 10.46 18.62
C PRO A 164 3.84 10.11 19.10
N GLU A 165 3.57 10.31 20.39
CA GLU A 165 2.29 9.94 21.03
C GLU A 165 1.06 10.47 20.29
N GLN A 166 1.18 11.64 19.69
CA GLN A 166 0.13 12.26 18.89
C GLN A 166 -0.24 11.45 17.63
N TYR A 167 0.59 10.51 17.22
CA TYR A 167 0.39 9.65 16.04
C TYR A 167 0.19 8.18 16.40
N SER A 168 0.27 7.82 17.67
CA SER A 168 0.11 6.43 18.11
C SER A 168 -1.33 5.96 17.97
N SER A 169 -1.53 4.74 17.52
CA SER A 169 -2.85 4.09 17.37
C SER A 169 -3.59 3.90 18.71
N SER A 170 -2.86 3.92 19.85
CA SER A 170 -3.44 3.90 21.19
C SER A 170 -4.11 5.22 21.58
N GLY A 171 -3.80 6.32 20.88
CA GLY A 171 -4.45 7.60 21.03
C GLY A 171 -5.65 7.73 20.09
N SER A 172 -6.81 8.12 20.59
CA SER A 172 -8.05 8.31 19.82
C SER A 172 -7.96 9.38 18.70
N MET A 173 -6.77 9.82 18.32
CA MET A 173 -6.48 10.91 17.39
C MET A 173 -5.97 10.44 16.00
N PHE A 174 -5.86 9.15 15.72
CA PHE A 174 -5.50 8.68 14.37
C PHE A 174 -6.45 9.20 13.29
N SER A 175 -7.65 9.59 13.70
CA SER A 175 -8.76 10.00 12.81
C SER A 175 -9.01 11.51 12.68
N ALA A 176 -8.49 12.40 13.53
CA ALA A 176 -9.08 13.74 13.60
C ALA A 176 -8.17 14.96 13.40
N SER A 177 -6.85 14.83 13.49
CA SER A 177 -5.98 16.03 13.51
C SER A 177 -4.79 16.01 12.54
N HIS A 178 -4.50 14.91 11.87
CA HIS A 178 -3.43 14.86 10.89
C HIS A 178 -3.98 14.51 9.51
N ASP A 179 -3.56 15.33 8.56
CA ASP A 179 -3.84 15.18 7.15
C ASP A 179 -3.17 13.88 6.62
N MET A 180 -3.84 12.73 6.83
CA MET A 180 -3.44 11.43 6.26
C MET A 180 -3.42 11.47 4.72
N SER A 181 -3.83 12.59 4.10
CA SER A 181 -3.62 12.86 2.69
C SER A 181 -2.15 13.11 2.37
N ARG A 182 -1.33 13.45 3.36
CA ARG A 182 0.12 13.54 3.18
C ARG A 182 0.69 12.15 2.94
N ARG A 183 1.50 12.04 1.90
CA ARG A 183 2.17 10.78 1.56
C ARG A 183 3.31 10.44 2.50
N TYR A 184 3.92 11.43 3.13
CA TYR A 184 5.01 11.32 4.10
C TYR A 184 5.26 12.69 4.74
N TRP A 185 5.95 12.69 5.88
CA TRP A 185 6.55 13.91 6.48
C TRP A 185 7.78 13.53 7.30
N GLN A 186 8.59 14.52 7.61
CA GLN A 186 9.79 14.34 8.42
C GLN A 186 9.63 15.09 9.74
N GLU A 187 10.10 14.48 10.81
CA GLU A 187 10.13 15.09 12.14
C GLU A 187 11.48 14.89 12.81
N SER A 188 11.77 15.77 13.76
CA SER A 188 12.95 15.69 14.62
C SER A 188 12.53 15.50 16.05
N ILE A 189 12.89 14.38 16.64
CA ILE A 189 12.62 14.08 18.03
C ILE A 189 13.85 14.47 18.85
N ARG A 190 13.66 15.19 19.96
CA ARG A 190 14.71 15.46 20.95
C ARG A 190 14.60 14.42 22.07
N THR A 191 15.66 13.65 22.26
CA THR A 191 15.83 12.72 23.37
C THR A 191 16.72 13.35 24.45
N ALA A 192 16.91 12.65 25.55
CA ALA A 192 17.85 13.11 26.60
C ALA A 192 19.32 13.06 26.12
N ALA A 193 19.65 12.21 25.13
CA ALA A 193 21.02 11.96 24.66
C ALA A 193 21.31 12.60 23.30
N GLY A 194 20.30 13.16 22.60
CA GLY A 194 20.55 13.76 21.29
C GLY A 194 19.30 14.11 20.50
N LYS A 195 19.46 14.16 19.18
CA LYS A 195 18.43 14.42 18.19
C LYS A 195 18.28 13.21 17.27
N VAL A 196 17.06 12.83 16.97
CA VAL A 196 16.72 11.76 16.03
C VAL A 196 15.82 12.34 14.96
N ASP A 197 16.24 12.27 13.70
CA ASP A 197 15.43 12.66 12.56
C ASP A 197 14.74 11.42 12.00
N ILE A 198 13.42 11.50 11.83
CA ILE A 198 12.57 10.39 11.38
C ILE A 198 11.79 10.77 10.14
N LEU A 199 11.62 9.80 9.25
CA LEU A 199 10.66 9.82 8.17
C LEU A 199 9.41 9.08 8.62
N LEU A 200 8.27 9.75 8.58
CA LEU A 200 6.96 9.19 8.90
C LEU A 200 6.19 8.93 7.61
N VAL A 201 5.71 7.71 7.44
CA VAL A 201 5.02 7.26 6.23
C VAL A 201 3.70 6.59 6.61
N PRO A 202 2.55 7.19 6.26
CA PRO A 202 1.26 6.56 6.47
C PRO A 202 1.15 5.25 5.68
N PHE A 203 0.70 4.24 6.37
CA PHE A 203 0.31 2.97 5.77
C PHE A 203 -1.22 2.92 5.68
N THR A 204 -1.72 2.79 4.47
CA THR A 204 -3.16 2.62 4.22
C THR A 204 -3.37 1.34 3.43
N PRO A 205 -4.36 0.51 3.78
CA PRO A 205 -4.66 -0.70 3.02
C PRO A 205 -5.15 -0.34 1.61
N PRO A 206 -5.10 -1.29 0.67
CA PRO A 206 -5.65 -1.06 -0.66
C PRO A 206 -7.15 -0.81 -0.57
N PRO A 207 -7.73 0.01 -1.47
CA PRO A 207 -9.17 0.20 -1.50
C PRO A 207 -9.92 -1.12 -1.67
N ALA A 208 -11.07 -1.25 -1.01
CA ALA A 208 -11.97 -2.38 -1.16
C ALA A 208 -13.17 -1.99 -2.02
N LEU A 209 -13.33 -2.72 -3.11
CA LEU A 209 -14.44 -2.58 -4.04
C LEU A 209 -15.46 -3.69 -3.82
N LEU A 210 -16.70 -3.30 -3.57
CA LEU A 210 -17.85 -4.20 -3.58
C LEU A 210 -18.60 -4.05 -4.91
N VAL A 211 -18.77 -5.15 -5.63
CA VAL A 211 -19.56 -5.19 -6.88
C VAL A 211 -20.82 -5.99 -6.62
N CYS A 212 -21.96 -5.33 -6.68
CA CYS A 212 -23.27 -5.96 -6.55
C CYS A 212 -23.83 -6.27 -7.94
N GLY A 213 -23.79 -7.54 -8.30
CA GLY A 213 -24.10 -8.09 -9.62
C GLY A 213 -22.87 -8.71 -10.27
N ALA A 214 -22.95 -10.00 -10.62
CA ALA A 214 -21.90 -10.78 -11.26
C ALA A 214 -22.14 -10.96 -12.77
N GLY A 215 -22.70 -9.95 -13.43
CA GLY A 215 -22.91 -9.92 -14.87
C GLY A 215 -21.61 -10.05 -15.68
N HIS A 216 -21.73 -10.05 -16.99
CA HIS A 216 -20.54 -10.07 -17.86
C HIS A 216 -19.71 -8.79 -17.75
N ASP A 217 -20.34 -7.69 -17.45
CA ASP A 217 -19.80 -6.36 -17.24
C ASP A 217 -19.06 -6.21 -15.90
N ALA A 218 -19.38 -7.01 -14.90
CA ALA A 218 -18.66 -7.05 -13.62
C ALA A 218 -17.23 -7.62 -13.77
N VAL A 219 -17.02 -8.53 -14.74
CA VAL A 219 -15.71 -9.17 -14.96
C VAL A 219 -14.61 -8.17 -15.33
N PRO A 220 -14.76 -7.30 -16.34
CA PRO A 220 -13.74 -6.30 -16.64
C PRO A 220 -13.54 -5.28 -15.52
N VAL A 221 -14.59 -4.89 -14.78
CA VAL A 221 -14.48 -3.97 -13.64
C VAL A 221 -13.59 -4.56 -12.56
N THR A 222 -13.86 -5.79 -12.16
CA THR A 222 -13.06 -6.47 -11.14
C THR A 222 -11.63 -6.77 -11.62
N ARG A 223 -11.45 -7.08 -12.91
CA ARG A 223 -10.12 -7.28 -13.48
C ARG A 223 -9.26 -6.02 -13.40
N LEU A 224 -9.79 -4.88 -13.82
CA LEU A 224 -9.08 -3.60 -13.73
C LEU A 224 -8.78 -3.21 -12.28
N ALA A 225 -9.76 -3.38 -11.38
CA ALA A 225 -9.56 -3.08 -9.97
C ALA A 225 -8.48 -3.98 -9.32
N THR A 226 -8.47 -5.27 -9.65
CA THR A 226 -7.44 -6.21 -9.15
C THR A 226 -6.06 -5.87 -9.71
N GLU A 227 -5.95 -5.52 -11.00
CA GLU A 227 -4.67 -5.11 -11.62
C GLU A 227 -4.05 -3.86 -10.96
N ILE A 228 -4.86 -2.95 -10.45
CA ILE A 228 -4.37 -1.79 -9.69
C ILE A 228 -4.24 -2.07 -8.19
N GLY A 229 -4.35 -3.34 -7.77
CA GLY A 229 -4.14 -3.79 -6.39
C GLY A 229 -5.32 -3.59 -5.44
N TRP A 230 -6.54 -3.35 -5.94
CA TRP A 230 -7.72 -3.22 -5.09
C TRP A 230 -8.22 -4.60 -4.64
N LYS A 231 -8.75 -4.67 -3.43
CA LYS A 231 -9.45 -5.86 -2.95
C LYS A 231 -10.87 -5.86 -3.48
N CYS A 232 -11.26 -6.90 -4.23
CA CYS A 232 -12.57 -7.00 -4.84
C CYS A 232 -13.44 -8.06 -4.16
N THR A 233 -14.69 -7.71 -3.89
CA THR A 233 -15.75 -8.65 -3.49
C THR A 233 -16.92 -8.51 -4.45
N VAL A 234 -17.37 -9.61 -5.04
CA VAL A 234 -18.52 -9.68 -5.95
C VAL A 234 -19.64 -10.45 -5.29
N VAL A 235 -20.83 -9.90 -5.32
CA VAL A 235 -22.04 -10.57 -4.77
C VAL A 235 -23.11 -10.69 -5.84
N ASP A 236 -23.76 -11.86 -5.93
CA ASP A 236 -24.90 -12.09 -6.83
C ASP A 236 -25.83 -13.17 -6.23
N HIS A 237 -27.10 -13.08 -6.53
CA HIS A 237 -28.11 -14.04 -6.09
C HIS A 237 -28.25 -15.24 -7.04
N ARG A 238 -27.63 -15.20 -8.21
CA ARG A 238 -27.73 -16.22 -9.26
C ARG A 238 -26.54 -17.19 -9.20
N PRO A 239 -26.75 -18.50 -8.91
CA PRO A 239 -25.66 -19.47 -8.81
C PRO A 239 -24.84 -19.63 -10.09
N GLY A 240 -25.46 -19.37 -11.26
CA GLY A 240 -24.78 -19.44 -12.54
C GLY A 240 -23.79 -18.31 -12.79
N TYR A 241 -23.94 -17.19 -12.08
CA TYR A 241 -23.11 -15.98 -12.20
C TYR A 241 -22.10 -15.83 -11.06
N ALA A 242 -22.49 -16.14 -9.82
CA ALA A 242 -21.63 -16.07 -8.64
C ALA A 242 -20.65 -17.26 -8.60
N LYS A 243 -19.73 -17.31 -9.56
CA LYS A 243 -18.71 -18.36 -9.69
C LYS A 243 -17.30 -17.74 -9.69
N ALA A 244 -16.45 -18.24 -8.81
CA ALA A 244 -15.08 -17.71 -8.63
C ALA A 244 -14.21 -17.82 -9.89
N ASP A 245 -14.41 -18.85 -10.70
CA ASP A 245 -13.67 -19.08 -11.94
C ASP A 245 -13.92 -18.04 -13.05
N ARG A 246 -14.94 -17.21 -12.89
CA ARG A 246 -15.25 -16.11 -13.81
C ARG A 246 -14.49 -14.82 -13.51
N PHE A 247 -13.91 -14.71 -12.32
CA PHE A 247 -13.29 -13.49 -11.80
C PHE A 247 -11.77 -13.67 -11.58
N PRO A 248 -11.00 -12.57 -11.46
CA PRO A 248 -9.58 -12.65 -11.19
C PRO A 248 -9.26 -13.43 -9.90
N ALA A 249 -8.09 -14.06 -9.87
CA ALA A 249 -7.58 -14.66 -8.64
C ALA A 249 -7.49 -13.58 -7.53
N GLY A 250 -7.91 -13.94 -6.31
CA GLY A 250 -7.98 -12.99 -5.18
C GLY A 250 -9.26 -12.17 -5.09
N CYS A 251 -10.14 -12.23 -6.09
CA CYS A 251 -11.50 -11.68 -5.99
C CYS A 251 -12.38 -12.64 -5.17
N GLU A 252 -13.00 -12.13 -4.11
CA GLU A 252 -13.98 -12.90 -3.34
C GLU A 252 -15.33 -12.89 -4.04
N VAL A 253 -15.92 -14.06 -4.27
CA VAL A 253 -17.22 -14.18 -4.95
C VAL A 253 -18.21 -14.87 -4.04
N MET A 254 -19.32 -14.20 -3.75
CA MET A 254 -20.31 -14.67 -2.80
C MET A 254 -21.70 -14.81 -3.45
N LEU A 255 -22.29 -15.99 -3.25
CA LEU A 255 -23.70 -16.23 -3.61
C LEU A 255 -24.59 -15.80 -2.42
N MET A 256 -25.41 -14.78 -2.62
CA MET A 256 -26.34 -14.31 -1.58
C MET A 256 -27.54 -13.58 -2.17
N GLN A 257 -28.62 -13.50 -1.39
CA GLN A 257 -29.74 -12.64 -1.74
C GLN A 257 -29.42 -11.17 -1.42
N PRO A 258 -29.96 -10.20 -2.16
CA PRO A 258 -29.70 -8.77 -1.91
C PRO A 258 -29.95 -8.31 -0.47
N ALA A 259 -30.95 -8.88 0.20
CA ALA A 259 -31.29 -8.53 1.57
C ALA A 259 -30.23 -8.98 2.61
N GLU A 260 -29.38 -9.94 2.26
CA GLU A 260 -28.39 -10.53 3.17
C GLU A 260 -27.04 -9.77 3.18
N LEU A 261 -26.92 -8.70 2.39
CA LEU A 261 -25.62 -8.03 2.17
C LEU A 261 -24.96 -7.58 3.48
N SER A 262 -25.69 -6.83 4.31
CA SER A 262 -25.15 -6.28 5.56
C SER A 262 -24.83 -7.33 6.62
N GLU A 263 -25.40 -8.54 6.50
CA GLU A 263 -25.12 -9.66 7.39
C GLU A 263 -23.84 -10.41 6.99
N LYS A 264 -23.60 -10.53 5.67
CA LYS A 264 -22.55 -11.38 5.12
C LYS A 264 -21.28 -10.61 4.71
N VAL A 265 -21.42 -9.32 4.42
CA VAL A 265 -20.30 -8.46 3.98
C VAL A 265 -20.02 -7.40 5.06
N PRO A 266 -18.78 -7.25 5.54
CA PRO A 266 -18.42 -6.22 6.50
C PRO A 266 -18.37 -4.84 5.81
N LEU A 267 -19.54 -4.23 5.58
CA LEU A 267 -19.70 -2.99 4.80
C LEU A 267 -18.87 -1.81 5.35
N GLY A 268 -18.59 -1.75 6.64
CA GLY A 268 -17.72 -0.73 7.24
C GLY A 268 -16.25 -0.80 6.79
N ARG A 269 -15.87 -1.82 6.02
CA ARG A 269 -14.53 -2.00 5.43
C ARG A 269 -14.52 -1.84 3.91
N VAL A 270 -15.61 -1.38 3.33
CA VAL A 270 -15.78 -1.15 1.89
C VAL A 270 -15.58 0.33 1.59
N ASP A 271 -14.69 0.65 0.65
CA ASP A 271 -14.40 2.03 0.27
C ASP A 271 -15.22 2.49 -0.94
N ALA A 272 -15.56 1.55 -1.82
CA ALA A 272 -16.32 1.84 -3.02
C ALA A 272 -17.30 0.69 -3.34
N THR A 273 -18.46 1.04 -3.88
CA THR A 273 -19.46 0.06 -4.33
C THR A 273 -19.94 0.40 -5.74
N VAL A 274 -20.10 -0.63 -6.58
CA VAL A 274 -20.76 -0.56 -7.88
C VAL A 274 -21.98 -1.45 -7.87
N LEU A 275 -23.15 -0.86 -8.05
CA LEU A 275 -24.43 -1.56 -8.19
C LEU A 275 -24.73 -1.75 -9.68
N MET A 276 -24.71 -3.00 -10.14
CA MET A 276 -24.83 -3.36 -11.56
C MET A 276 -25.56 -4.70 -11.75
N THR A 277 -26.67 -4.89 -11.02
CA THR A 277 -27.46 -6.12 -11.12
C THR A 277 -28.36 -6.17 -12.35
N HIS A 278 -28.57 -5.03 -13.00
CA HIS A 278 -29.55 -4.83 -14.08
C HIS A 278 -30.99 -5.15 -13.65
N HIS A 279 -31.27 -5.03 -12.34
CA HIS A 279 -32.60 -5.27 -11.79
C HIS A 279 -32.90 -4.24 -10.70
N LEU A 280 -33.82 -3.31 -10.99
CA LEU A 280 -34.14 -2.16 -10.14
C LEU A 280 -34.45 -2.54 -8.68
N GLY A 281 -35.21 -3.63 -8.45
CA GLY A 281 -35.54 -4.08 -7.11
C GLY A 281 -34.32 -4.56 -6.31
N HIS A 282 -33.37 -5.24 -6.95
CA HIS A 282 -32.12 -5.67 -6.32
C HIS A 282 -31.20 -4.50 -6.07
N ASP A 283 -31.02 -3.61 -7.05
CA ASP A 283 -30.19 -2.42 -6.91
C ASP A 283 -30.70 -1.52 -5.78
N ARG A 284 -32.03 -1.36 -5.65
CA ARG A 284 -32.66 -0.63 -4.54
C ARG A 284 -32.36 -1.29 -3.19
N SER A 285 -32.43 -2.63 -3.10
CA SER A 285 -32.13 -3.37 -1.88
C SER A 285 -30.68 -3.22 -1.46
N TYR A 286 -29.73 -3.32 -2.40
CA TYR A 286 -28.32 -3.07 -2.15
C TYR A 286 -28.05 -1.62 -1.77
N LEU A 287 -28.60 -0.67 -2.54
CA LEU A 287 -28.40 0.77 -2.32
C LEU A 287 -28.78 1.20 -0.91
N SER A 288 -29.92 0.72 -0.41
CA SER A 288 -30.36 1.06 0.95
C SER A 288 -29.36 0.64 2.03
N GLN A 289 -28.72 -0.51 1.87
CA GLN A 289 -27.77 -1.05 2.83
C GLN A 289 -26.39 -0.36 2.74
N VAL A 290 -25.88 -0.10 1.53
CA VAL A 290 -24.57 0.56 1.35
C VAL A 290 -24.63 2.04 1.75
N VAL A 291 -25.76 2.73 1.55
CA VAL A 291 -25.99 4.09 2.03
C VAL A 291 -26.06 4.10 3.56
N ALA A 292 -26.82 3.17 4.17
CA ALA A 292 -26.91 3.07 5.62
C ALA A 292 -25.55 2.77 6.28
N ALA A 293 -24.67 2.04 5.59
CA ALA A 293 -23.31 1.74 6.05
C ALA A 293 -22.33 2.91 5.87
N GLY A 294 -22.71 3.98 5.17
CA GLY A 294 -21.89 5.16 4.97
C GLY A 294 -20.70 4.93 4.01
N ILE A 295 -20.83 4.02 3.04
CA ILE A 295 -19.74 3.76 2.06
C ILE A 295 -19.42 5.05 1.32
N PRO A 296 -18.12 5.47 1.26
CA PRO A 296 -17.74 6.79 0.73
C PRO A 296 -18.05 7.00 -0.76
N TYR A 297 -17.97 5.94 -1.56
CA TYR A 297 -18.24 6.01 -2.99
C TYR A 297 -19.24 4.95 -3.42
N ILE A 298 -20.35 5.38 -4.02
CA ILE A 298 -21.41 4.49 -4.53
C ILE A 298 -21.68 4.85 -5.99
N CYS A 299 -21.46 3.90 -6.88
CA CYS A 299 -21.81 3.99 -8.29
C CYS A 299 -23.04 3.11 -8.56
N LEU A 300 -24.08 3.69 -9.12
CA LEU A 300 -25.27 2.96 -9.60
C LEU A 300 -25.29 3.01 -11.12
N LEU A 301 -25.13 1.84 -11.75
CA LEU A 301 -25.30 1.71 -13.20
C LEU A 301 -26.80 1.61 -13.49
N TYR A 302 -27.32 2.68 -14.03
CA TYR A 302 -28.70 2.73 -14.45
C TYR A 302 -28.87 2.08 -15.84
N THR A 303 -29.78 1.13 -15.97
CA THR A 303 -29.94 0.29 -17.16
C THR A 303 -31.16 0.64 -18.03
N SER A 304 -31.96 1.64 -17.63
CA SER A 304 -32.89 2.21 -18.59
C SER A 304 -32.12 3.21 -19.45
N ASP A 305 -32.04 2.96 -20.71
CA ASP A 305 -31.54 3.90 -21.69
C ASP A 305 -32.42 5.16 -21.63
N ALA A 306 -31.88 6.26 -21.10
CA ALA A 306 -32.62 7.52 -21.06
C ALA A 306 -33.01 8.03 -22.47
N ALA A 307 -32.47 7.42 -23.52
CA ALA A 307 -32.88 7.66 -24.91
C ALA A 307 -34.24 7.01 -25.26
N ASP A 308 -34.65 5.94 -24.59
CA ASP A 308 -35.93 5.28 -24.81
C ASP A 308 -37.10 5.99 -24.11
N GLU A 309 -36.82 6.89 -23.17
CA GLU A 309 -37.82 7.66 -22.44
C GLU A 309 -38.07 9.08 -23.00
N CYS A 310 -37.33 9.51 -24.04
CA CYS A 310 -37.67 10.71 -24.79
C CYS A 310 -38.82 10.40 -25.72
N PRO A 311 -40.09 10.83 -25.46
CA PRO A 311 -41.12 10.77 -26.45
C PRO A 311 -40.66 11.60 -27.65
N ALA A 312 -40.66 10.98 -28.82
CA ALA A 312 -40.37 11.67 -30.06
C ALA A 312 -41.31 12.88 -30.17
N VAL A 313 -40.72 14.09 -30.17
CA VAL A 313 -41.43 15.33 -30.47
C VAL A 313 -41.61 15.44 -31.95
#